data_534f2d61f5886f7daeefac2b504283c8
#
_entry.id   534f2d61f5886f7daeefac2b504283c8
#
_cell.length_a   1.000
_cell.length_b   1.000
_cell.length_c   1.000
_cell.angle_alpha   90.00
_cell.angle_beta   90.00
_cell.angle_gamma   90.00
#
_symmetry.space_group_name_H-M   'P 1'
#
loop_
_entity.id
_entity.type
_entity.pdbx_description
1 polymer ?
#
loop_
_entity_poly.entity_id
_entity_poly.type
_entity_poly.pdbx_seq_one_letter_code
_entity_poly.pdbx_strand_id
1 'polypeptide(L)'
;MGSSKDMTWATPKAWFEYLDLEFGFTLDPCCHHETAKCAKHYTPEDDGLSKSWQDERVFMNPPYGRELGVWMKKAYTEARDNQALVVCFVPARVDTNWWHNYASKGEVRFPKGRVRFEGTEASAPFPVAIVIFRPRI
;
A
#
# COMPACT_ATOMS: atom_id res chain seq x y z
N MET A 1 -10.02 -19.35 12.07
CA MET A 1 -9.50 -18.87 12.24
C MET A 1 -8.94 -17.94 11.70
N GLY A 2 -8.86 -17.34 12.07
CA GLY A 2 -8.15 -16.28 11.71
C GLY A 2 -7.70 -16.10 10.35
N SER A 3 -8.41 -16.55 9.46
CA SER A 3 -8.01 -16.41 8.08
C SER A 3 -7.84 -14.94 7.72
N SER A 4 -8.55 -14.03 8.40
CA SER A 4 -8.44 -12.63 8.05
C SER A 4 -7.01 -12.10 8.23
N LYS A 5 -6.27 -12.65 9.17
CA LYS A 5 -4.90 -12.19 9.35
C LYS A 5 -4.00 -12.61 8.21
N ASP A 6 -4.41 -13.57 7.39
CA ASP A 6 -3.64 -13.98 6.25
C ASP A 6 -3.71 -12.97 5.12
N MET A 7 -4.60 -11.98 5.24
CA MET A 7 -4.71 -10.93 4.24
C MET A 7 -3.75 -9.78 4.51
N THR A 8 -3.07 -9.76 5.67
CA THR A 8 -2.14 -8.69 5.99
C THR A 8 -0.71 -9.20 5.93
N TRP A 9 0.13 -8.46 5.23
CA TRP A 9 1.51 -8.85 4.98
C TRP A 9 2.39 -7.65 5.31
N ALA A 10 3.15 -7.74 6.39
CA ALA A 10 3.95 -6.61 6.87
C ALA A 10 5.14 -6.34 5.94
N THR A 11 5.24 -5.12 5.47
CA THR A 11 6.32 -4.69 4.57
C THR A 11 7.67 -4.88 5.25
N PRO A 12 8.65 -5.50 4.57
CA PRO A 12 10.00 -5.59 5.12
C PRO A 12 10.58 -4.21 5.39
N LYS A 13 11.25 -4.09 6.53
CA LYS A 13 11.84 -2.82 6.96
C LYS A 13 12.74 -2.23 5.88
N ALA A 14 13.58 -3.06 5.26
CA ALA A 14 14.51 -2.58 4.24
C ALA A 14 13.79 -1.98 3.04
N TRP A 15 12.67 -2.57 2.62
CA TRP A 15 11.90 -2.03 1.51
C TRP A 15 11.26 -0.70 1.87
N PHE A 16 10.69 -0.62 3.08
CA PHE A 16 10.10 0.64 3.51
C PHE A 16 11.17 1.74 3.57
N GLU A 17 12.31 1.45 4.16
CA GLU A 17 13.39 2.45 4.30
C GLU A 17 13.89 2.91 2.94
N TYR A 18 14.03 1.98 2.01
CA TYR A 18 14.47 2.32 0.66
C TYR A 18 13.48 3.29 -0.02
N LEU A 19 12.19 2.99 0.06
CA LEU A 19 11.17 3.86 -0.53
C LEU A 19 11.03 5.18 0.23
N ASP A 20 11.20 5.15 1.55
CA ASP A 20 11.10 6.35 2.36
C ASP A 20 12.23 7.35 2.04
N LEU A 21 13.40 6.85 1.69
CA LEU A 21 14.48 7.73 1.26
C LEU A 21 14.09 8.51 0.00
N GLU A 22 13.35 7.89 -0.89
CA GLU A 22 12.92 8.55 -2.12
C GLU A 22 11.73 9.47 -1.90
N PHE A 23 10.74 9.04 -1.11
CA PHE A 23 9.45 9.72 -1.07
C PHE A 23 9.17 10.50 0.21
N GLY A 24 9.81 10.16 1.32
CA GLY A 24 9.61 10.88 2.59
C GLY A 24 8.18 10.75 3.12
N PHE A 25 7.79 9.54 3.52
CA PHE A 25 6.42 9.26 3.89
C PHE A 25 5.97 9.98 5.15
N THR A 26 4.72 10.44 5.15
CA THR A 26 4.12 11.16 6.27
C THR A 26 2.90 10.43 6.85
N LEU A 27 2.35 9.44 6.15
CA LEU A 27 1.12 8.77 6.58
C LEU A 27 1.14 7.29 6.19
N ASP A 28 0.75 6.43 7.13
CA ASP A 28 0.46 5.01 6.90
C ASP A 28 -1.02 4.79 7.20
N PRO A 29 -1.89 4.68 6.20
CA PRO A 29 -3.33 4.71 6.42
C PRO A 29 -3.97 3.37 6.71
N CYS A 30 -3.20 2.26 6.67
CA CYS A 30 -3.77 0.94 6.91
C CYS A 30 -2.76 0.04 7.61
N CYS A 31 -2.77 0.08 8.94
CA CYS A 31 -1.84 -0.66 9.75
C CYS A 31 -2.45 -0.89 11.13
N HIS A 32 -1.74 -1.65 11.94
CA HIS A 32 -1.97 -1.68 13.38
C HIS A 32 -0.89 -0.85 14.03
N HIS A 33 -1.08 -0.46 15.30
CA HIS A 33 -0.09 0.37 15.98
C HIS A 33 1.29 -0.28 15.97
N GLU A 34 1.34 -1.61 16.14
CA GLU A 34 2.60 -2.34 16.21
C GLU A 34 3.33 -2.40 14.88
N THR A 35 2.60 -2.27 13.77
CA THR A 35 3.17 -2.39 12.43
C THR A 35 3.23 -1.07 11.68
N ALA A 36 2.82 0.03 12.33
CA ALA A 36 2.78 1.34 11.69
C ALA A 36 4.16 1.74 11.19
N LYS A 37 4.21 2.20 9.96
CA LYS A 37 5.46 2.65 9.34
C LYS A 37 5.70 4.13 9.52
N CYS A 38 4.68 4.90 9.90
CA CYS A 38 4.78 6.34 10.10
C CYS A 38 4.20 6.71 11.45
N ALA A 39 4.67 7.83 12.01
CA ALA A 39 4.10 8.34 13.26
C ALA A 39 2.61 8.62 13.08
N LYS A 40 2.26 9.30 12.00
CA LYS A 40 0.85 9.50 11.65
C LYS A 40 0.35 8.25 10.93
N HIS A 41 -0.63 7.58 11.51
CA HIS A 41 -1.14 6.34 10.92
C HIS A 41 -2.59 6.12 11.32
N TYR A 42 -3.28 5.29 10.55
CA TYR A 42 -4.66 4.92 10.83
C TYR A 42 -4.76 3.41 10.99
N THR A 43 -5.39 3.00 12.07
CA THR A 43 -5.71 1.60 12.33
C THR A 43 -7.12 1.29 11.84
N PRO A 44 -7.57 0.02 11.86
CA PRO A 44 -8.96 -0.28 11.48
C PRO A 44 -9.99 0.52 12.26
N GLU A 45 -9.73 0.82 13.54
CA GLU A 45 -10.65 1.63 14.33
C GLU A 45 -10.74 3.05 13.81
N ASP A 46 -9.66 3.59 13.26
CA ASP A 46 -9.65 4.92 12.69
C ASP A 46 -10.31 4.97 11.32
N ASP A 47 -10.32 3.84 10.62
CA ASP A 47 -10.89 3.72 9.28
C ASP A 47 -10.22 4.67 8.28
N GLY A 48 -9.02 4.28 7.84
CA GLY A 48 -8.24 5.11 6.91
C GLY A 48 -8.97 5.41 5.61
N LEU A 49 -9.89 4.53 5.18
CA LEU A 49 -10.66 4.76 3.96
C LEU A 49 -11.59 5.96 4.08
N SER A 50 -12.03 6.29 5.29
CA SER A 50 -12.93 7.42 5.51
C SER A 50 -12.20 8.74 5.72
N LYS A 51 -10.87 8.71 5.81
CA LYS A 51 -10.07 9.90 6.11
C LYS A 51 -9.60 10.58 4.83
N SER A 52 -9.36 11.89 4.91
CA SER A 52 -8.68 12.60 3.84
C SER A 52 -7.17 12.35 3.97
N TRP A 53 -6.52 12.12 2.84
CA TRP A 53 -5.05 12.02 2.79
C TRP A 53 -4.46 13.25 2.13
N GLN A 54 -5.18 14.35 2.18
CA GLN A 54 -4.80 15.57 1.44
C GLN A 54 -3.39 16.01 1.78
N ASP A 55 -2.60 16.24 0.75
CA ASP A 55 -1.21 16.74 0.82
C ASP A 55 -0.25 15.80 1.55
N GLU A 56 -0.66 14.56 1.83
CA GLU A 56 0.20 13.58 2.51
C GLU A 56 1.07 12.84 1.51
N ARG A 57 2.18 12.31 2.02
CA ARG A 57 3.00 11.36 1.31
C ARG A 57 2.75 10.00 1.95
N VAL A 58 2.02 9.16 1.25
CA VAL A 58 1.37 7.99 1.84
C VAL A 58 2.10 6.72 1.45
N PHE A 59 2.42 5.90 2.44
CA PHE A 59 2.85 4.52 2.20
C PHE A 59 1.68 3.60 2.52
N MET A 60 1.17 2.89 1.51
CA MET A 60 -0.02 2.07 1.66
C MET A 60 0.28 0.61 1.37
N ASN A 61 0.16 -0.23 2.40
CA ASN A 61 0.22 -1.68 2.25
C ASN A 61 -1.08 -2.25 2.83
N PRO A 62 -2.14 -2.35 2.00
CA PRO A 62 -3.46 -2.72 2.49
C PRO A 62 -3.60 -4.24 2.67
N PRO A 63 -4.69 -4.70 3.29
CA PRO A 63 -4.98 -6.13 3.30
C PRO A 63 -5.15 -6.67 1.89
N TYR A 64 -4.58 -7.85 1.62
CA TYR A 64 -4.58 -8.44 0.29
C TYR A 64 -5.76 -9.41 0.13
N GLY A 65 -6.95 -8.89 0.00
CA GLY A 65 -8.13 -9.70 -0.17
C GLY A 65 -9.18 -8.91 -0.91
N ARG A 66 -10.42 -9.07 -0.51
CA ARG A 66 -11.53 -8.40 -1.18
C ARG A 66 -11.42 -6.88 -1.12
N GLU A 67 -10.79 -6.37 -0.08
CA GLU A 67 -10.71 -4.93 0.11
C GLU A 67 -9.63 -4.27 -0.71
N LEU A 68 -8.76 -5.04 -1.33
CA LEU A 68 -7.61 -4.47 -2.03
C LEU A 68 -8.04 -3.47 -3.09
N GLY A 69 -9.07 -3.80 -3.87
CA GLY A 69 -9.55 -2.88 -4.90
C GLY A 69 -10.09 -1.57 -4.33
N VAL A 70 -10.72 -1.63 -3.18
CA VAL A 70 -11.25 -0.44 -2.52
C VAL A 70 -10.11 0.47 -2.07
N TRP A 71 -9.04 -0.11 -1.51
CA TRP A 71 -7.87 0.66 -1.11
C TRP A 71 -7.15 1.27 -2.33
N MET A 72 -7.08 0.53 -3.43
CA MET A 72 -6.45 1.05 -4.64
C MET A 72 -7.24 2.22 -5.23
N LYS A 73 -8.57 2.12 -5.21
CA LYS A 73 -9.42 3.23 -5.64
C LYS A 73 -9.20 4.45 -4.75
N LYS A 74 -9.12 4.24 -3.44
CA LYS A 74 -8.87 5.33 -2.49
C LYS A 74 -7.53 6.01 -2.80
N ALA A 75 -6.48 5.23 -2.99
CA ALA A 75 -5.16 5.75 -3.29
C ALA A 75 -5.17 6.59 -4.57
N TYR A 76 -5.78 6.06 -5.61
CA TYR A 76 -5.87 6.75 -6.89
C TYR A 76 -6.65 8.07 -6.75
N THR A 77 -7.79 8.02 -6.05
CA THR A 77 -8.66 9.18 -5.90
C THR A 77 -8.00 10.29 -5.07
N GLU A 78 -7.31 9.91 -3.98
CA GLU A 78 -6.62 10.89 -3.16
C GLU A 78 -5.49 11.58 -3.91
N ALA A 79 -4.78 10.83 -4.74
CA ALA A 79 -3.72 11.42 -5.56
C ALA A 79 -4.31 12.36 -6.61
N ARG A 80 -5.39 11.95 -7.26
CA ARG A 80 -6.00 12.75 -8.32
C ARG A 80 -6.65 14.02 -7.77
N ASP A 81 -7.39 13.89 -6.67
CA ASP A 81 -8.26 14.97 -6.18
C ASP A 81 -7.71 15.74 -5.00
N ASN A 82 -6.85 15.13 -4.18
CA ASN A 82 -6.42 15.71 -2.92
C ASN A 82 -4.91 15.89 -2.80
N GLN A 83 -4.21 15.88 -3.91
CA GLN A 83 -2.77 16.18 -3.95
C GLN A 83 -1.92 15.21 -3.11
N ALA A 84 -2.40 14.02 -2.85
CA ALA A 84 -1.60 13.04 -2.14
C ALA A 84 -0.62 12.38 -3.09
N LEU A 85 0.56 12.03 -2.58
CA LEU A 85 1.44 11.09 -3.25
C LEU A 85 1.23 9.76 -2.56
N VAL A 86 0.86 8.70 -3.29
CA VAL A 86 0.58 7.42 -2.66
C VAL A 86 1.44 6.34 -3.29
N VAL A 87 2.23 5.67 -2.46
CA VAL A 87 3.04 4.54 -2.89
C VAL A 87 2.39 3.29 -2.31
N CYS A 88 1.96 2.39 -3.19
CA CYS A 88 1.22 1.20 -2.83
C CYS A 88 2.14 -0.02 -2.96
N PHE A 89 2.21 -0.84 -1.91
CA PHE A 89 3.00 -2.07 -1.88
C PHE A 89 1.99 -3.21 -1.92
N VAL A 90 1.80 -3.82 -3.11
CA VAL A 90 0.66 -4.72 -3.35
C VAL A 90 1.07 -5.92 -4.20
N PRO A 91 0.29 -7.01 -4.18
CA PRO A 91 0.56 -8.12 -5.10
C PRO A 91 0.28 -7.69 -6.54
N ALA A 92 1.12 -8.17 -7.46
CA ALA A 92 1.00 -7.81 -8.88
C ALA A 92 -0.09 -8.67 -9.54
N ARG A 93 -1.35 -8.37 -9.24
CA ARG A 93 -2.50 -9.11 -9.78
C ARG A 93 -3.01 -8.43 -11.03
N VAL A 94 -2.28 -8.62 -12.12
CA VAL A 94 -2.44 -7.84 -13.35
C VAL A 94 -3.71 -8.15 -14.13
N ASP A 95 -4.44 -9.20 -13.75
CA ASP A 95 -5.68 -9.61 -14.41
C ASP A 95 -6.93 -9.14 -13.67
N THR A 96 -6.79 -8.31 -12.65
CA THR A 96 -7.92 -7.84 -11.85
C THR A 96 -8.46 -6.51 -12.37
N ASN A 97 -9.72 -6.23 -12.01
CA ASN A 97 -10.34 -4.94 -12.36
C ASN A 97 -9.58 -3.78 -11.72
N TRP A 98 -9.18 -3.91 -10.46
CA TRP A 98 -8.51 -2.80 -9.80
C TRP A 98 -7.15 -2.51 -10.42
N TRP A 99 -6.48 -3.54 -10.96
CA TRP A 99 -5.22 -3.29 -11.65
C TRP A 99 -5.44 -2.40 -12.86
N HIS A 100 -6.41 -2.77 -13.69
CA HIS A 100 -6.68 -2.03 -14.93
C HIS A 100 -7.34 -0.68 -14.68
N ASN A 101 -8.19 -0.59 -13.66
CA ASN A 101 -8.89 0.66 -13.37
C ASN A 101 -8.00 1.68 -12.66
N TYR A 102 -7.05 1.24 -11.84
CA TYR A 102 -6.28 2.15 -11.01
C TYR A 102 -4.78 1.95 -11.14
N ALA A 103 -4.26 0.77 -10.85
CA ALA A 103 -2.81 0.55 -10.78
C ALA A 103 -2.12 0.91 -12.09
N SER A 104 -2.70 0.53 -13.21
CA SER A 104 -2.10 0.77 -14.52
C SER A 104 -1.98 2.26 -14.86
N LYS A 105 -2.67 3.13 -14.14
CA LYS A 105 -2.61 4.57 -14.37
C LYS A 105 -1.50 5.23 -13.57
N GLY A 106 -0.87 4.50 -12.66
CA GLY A 106 0.26 4.99 -11.91
C GLY A 106 1.57 4.54 -12.52
N GLU A 107 2.66 4.92 -11.87
CA GLU A 107 3.97 4.39 -12.19
C GLU A 107 4.12 3.05 -11.47
N VAL A 108 4.53 2.00 -12.18
CA VAL A 108 4.65 0.67 -11.59
C VAL A 108 6.10 0.23 -11.61
N ARG A 109 6.58 -0.23 -10.45
CA ARG A 109 7.91 -0.82 -10.33
C ARG A 109 7.76 -2.24 -9.81
N PHE A 110 8.57 -3.16 -10.32
CA PHE A 110 8.51 -4.56 -9.92
C PHE A 110 9.80 -4.95 -9.22
N PRO A 111 9.76 -5.28 -7.92
CA PRO A 111 10.94 -5.84 -7.26
C PRO A 111 11.38 -7.11 -7.96
N LYS A 112 12.68 -7.30 -8.09
CA LYS A 112 13.21 -8.55 -8.63
C LYS A 112 13.07 -9.64 -7.58
N GLY A 113 12.57 -10.80 -7.99
CA GLY A 113 12.39 -11.92 -7.08
C GLY A 113 11.17 -11.78 -6.20
N ARG A 114 11.02 -12.72 -5.26
CA ARG A 114 9.90 -12.69 -4.33
C ARG A 114 10.28 -11.98 -3.04
N VAL A 115 9.38 -11.13 -2.58
CA VAL A 115 9.59 -10.37 -1.35
C VAL A 115 9.36 -11.30 -0.15
N ARG A 116 10.19 -11.14 0.88
CA ARG A 116 10.00 -11.86 2.14
C ARG A 116 9.42 -10.88 3.15
N PHE A 117 8.14 -11.02 3.41
CA PHE A 117 7.44 -10.13 4.34
C PHE A 117 7.89 -10.38 5.78
N GLU A 118 7.78 -9.34 6.62
CA GLU A 118 8.14 -9.49 8.03
C GLU A 118 7.22 -10.47 8.71
N GLY A 119 7.77 -11.23 9.67
CA GLY A 119 7.00 -12.22 10.40
C GLY A 119 6.87 -13.55 9.69
N THR A 120 7.50 -13.72 8.52
CA THR A 120 7.46 -14.97 7.80
C THR A 120 8.87 -15.34 7.34
N GLU A 121 9.16 -16.63 7.31
CA GLU A 121 10.44 -17.11 6.83
C GLU A 121 10.42 -17.47 5.35
N ALA A 122 9.23 -17.52 4.76
CA ALA A 122 9.09 -17.89 3.37
C ALA A 122 8.92 -16.65 2.51
N SER A 123 9.31 -16.77 1.24
CA SER A 123 9.02 -15.74 0.27
C SER A 123 7.52 -15.68 -0.01
N ALA A 124 7.04 -14.52 -0.43
CA ALA A 124 5.65 -14.35 -0.80
C ALA A 124 5.28 -15.32 -1.93
N PRO A 125 4.07 -15.89 -1.90
CA PRO A 125 3.63 -16.79 -2.98
C PRO A 125 3.18 -16.03 -4.24
N PHE A 126 3.44 -14.75 -4.31
CA PHE A 126 3.04 -13.88 -5.42
C PHE A 126 4.12 -12.83 -5.67
N PRO A 127 4.22 -12.31 -6.90
CA PRO A 127 5.09 -11.17 -7.13
C PRO A 127 4.47 -9.91 -6.54
N VAL A 128 5.33 -8.97 -6.16
CA VAL A 128 4.92 -7.68 -5.59
C VAL A 128 5.07 -6.61 -6.65
N ALA A 129 4.16 -5.66 -6.63
CA ALA A 129 4.28 -4.43 -7.43
C ALA A 129 4.30 -3.24 -6.50
N ILE A 130 5.09 -2.24 -6.86
CA ILE A 130 5.08 -0.95 -6.18
C ILE A 130 4.41 0.02 -7.13
N VAL A 131 3.21 0.49 -6.77
CA VAL A 131 2.42 1.38 -7.62
C VAL A 131 2.48 2.77 -7.02
N ILE A 132 2.92 3.74 -7.81
CA ILE A 132 3.12 5.10 -7.35
C ILE A 132 2.12 6.00 -8.05
N PHE A 133 1.22 6.59 -7.26
CA PHE A 133 0.29 7.60 -7.75
C PHE A 133 0.82 8.97 -7.34
N ARG A 134 1.27 9.73 -8.33
CA ARG A 134 1.76 11.08 -8.05
C ARG A 134 0.60 12.06 -8.03
N PRO A 135 0.71 13.17 -7.31
CA PRO A 135 -0.38 14.15 -7.25
C PRO A 135 -0.82 14.59 -8.65
N ARG A 136 -2.13 14.67 -8.82
CA ARG A 136 -2.77 15.11 -10.08
C ARG A 136 -2.51 14.17 -11.24
N ILE A 137 -2.55 12.91 -10.95
CA ILE A 137 -2.45 11.93 -12.02
C ILE A 137 -3.64 12.03 -12.98
#